data_ed05936853886611ba38806d6fadf7af
#
_entry.id   ed05936853886611ba38806d6fadf7af
#
_cell.length_a   1.000
_cell.length_b   1.000
_cell.length_c   1.000
_cell.angle_alpha   90.00
_cell.angle_beta   90.00
_cell.angle_gamma   90.00
#
_symmetry.space_group_name_H-M   'P 1'
#
loop_
_entity.id
_entity.type
_entity.pdbx_description
1 polymer ?
#
loop_
_entity_poly.entity_id
_entity_poly.type
_entity_poly.pdbx_seq_one_letter_code
_entity_poly.pdbx_strand_id
1 'polypeptide(L)'
;SISHLHHAFTLGKQTVPVLENISLQLRPGESVALLGPSGCGKSTLLRLLAGLEAPQSGQMQIDGAAFGAPGPERILVFQDPTLYPWLTVRQNVLLGPQAQGKKGLEAKADALIDRIGLQAFSEAWPRQLSGGMAQRAALARALLNEPRLLLLDEPLGKLDSLTRISMQRELIALWQQQGYTSLLVTHDIEEALLLCERVLVMSPRPGRIIAEFALPLAFPRHRDNPQLLQHRQDILRILGQEADW
;
A
#
# COMPACT_ATOMS: atom_id res chain seq x y z
N SER A 1 14.27 -4.98 3.64
CA SER A 1 14.44 -4.83 5.11
C SER A 1 14.70 -3.38 5.48
N ILE A 2 14.27 -3.02 6.68
CA ILE A 2 14.57 -1.76 7.37
C ILE A 2 15.16 -2.11 8.72
N SER A 3 16.19 -1.38 9.15
CA SER A 3 16.82 -1.58 10.45
C SER A 3 17.07 -0.24 11.14
N HIS A 4 16.52 -0.11 12.36
CA HIS A 4 16.72 1.04 13.25
C HIS A 4 16.49 2.40 12.58
N LEU A 5 15.43 2.51 11.77
CA LEU A 5 15.13 3.72 11.03
C LEU A 5 14.52 4.77 11.95
N HIS A 6 15.06 6.00 11.86
CA HIS A 6 14.57 7.18 12.52
C HIS A 6 14.29 8.29 11.50
N HIS A 7 13.22 9.03 11.74
CA HIS A 7 12.89 10.19 10.90
C HIS A 7 12.14 11.26 11.71
N ALA A 8 12.49 12.50 11.46
CA ALA A 8 11.83 13.67 12.06
C ALA A 8 11.75 14.80 11.02
N PHE A 9 10.73 15.63 11.14
CA PHE A 9 10.61 16.84 10.34
C PHE A 9 11.12 18.05 11.13
N THR A 10 11.71 19.01 10.43
CA THR A 10 12.10 20.30 10.99
C THR A 10 11.02 21.33 10.63
N LEU A 11 10.33 21.85 11.65
CA LEU A 11 9.33 22.89 11.52
C LEU A 11 9.89 24.19 12.16
N GLY A 12 10.46 25.05 11.33
CA GLY A 12 11.17 26.22 11.82
C GLY A 12 12.41 25.82 12.65
N LYS A 13 12.39 26.08 13.95
CA LYS A 13 13.47 25.71 14.89
C LYS A 13 13.18 24.41 15.68
N GLN A 14 12.01 23.81 15.50
CA GLN A 14 11.62 22.62 16.24
C GLN A 14 11.83 21.36 15.38
N THR A 15 12.45 20.34 15.98
CA THR A 15 12.52 18.98 15.42
C THR A 15 11.36 18.17 15.97
N VAL A 16 10.51 17.66 15.09
CA VAL A 16 9.33 16.85 15.43
C VAL A 16 9.62 15.39 15.05
N PRO A 17 9.92 14.50 16.01
CA PRO A 17 10.09 13.09 15.72
C PRO A 17 8.81 12.48 15.16
N VAL A 18 8.92 11.71 14.08
CA VAL A 18 7.79 11.06 13.42
C VAL A 18 7.92 9.55 13.48
N LEU A 19 9.11 9.02 13.21
CA LEU A 19 9.41 7.59 13.28
C LEU A 19 10.60 7.36 14.20
N GLU A 20 10.50 6.36 15.06
CA GLU A 20 11.52 6.04 16.02
C GLU A 20 11.80 4.55 16.08
N ASN A 21 13.03 4.16 15.77
CA ASN A 21 13.53 2.79 15.83
C ASN A 21 12.64 1.79 15.05
N ILE A 22 12.24 2.14 13.83
CA ILE A 22 11.49 1.24 12.98
C ILE A 22 12.41 0.16 12.43
N SER A 23 12.11 -1.10 12.73
CA SER A 23 12.75 -2.26 12.14
C SER A 23 11.69 -3.18 11.55
N LEU A 24 11.84 -3.54 10.29
CA LEU A 24 10.85 -4.28 9.51
C LEU A 24 11.53 -5.12 8.44
N GLN A 25 11.13 -6.38 8.33
CA GLN A 25 11.52 -7.25 7.24
C GLN A 25 10.28 -7.71 6.48
N LEU A 26 10.25 -7.52 5.18
CA LEU A 26 9.25 -8.07 4.27
C LEU A 26 9.87 -9.24 3.51
N ARG A 27 9.18 -10.36 3.46
CA ARG A 27 9.60 -11.54 2.69
C ARG A 27 9.15 -11.36 1.23
N PRO A 28 9.90 -11.87 0.24
CA PRO A 28 9.43 -11.86 -1.14
C PRO A 28 8.05 -12.50 -1.28
N GLY A 29 7.15 -11.81 -1.98
CA GLY A 29 5.77 -12.26 -2.20
C GLY A 29 4.83 -12.10 -1.01
N GLU A 30 5.30 -11.62 0.14
CA GLU A 30 4.49 -11.42 1.34
C GLU A 30 3.61 -10.17 1.23
N SER A 31 2.38 -10.28 1.72
CA SER A 31 1.46 -9.15 1.89
C SER A 31 1.38 -8.77 3.37
N VAL A 32 1.79 -7.54 3.70
CA VAL A 32 1.86 -7.02 5.06
C VAL A 32 1.02 -5.77 5.21
N ALA A 33 0.22 -5.66 6.27
CA ALA A 33 -0.46 -4.44 6.64
C ALA A 33 0.32 -3.67 7.72
N LEU A 34 0.32 -2.36 7.61
CA LEU A 34 0.79 -1.43 8.64
C LEU A 34 -0.40 -0.64 9.17
N LEU A 35 -0.78 -0.92 10.40
CA LEU A 35 -1.95 -0.39 11.06
C LEU A 35 -1.54 0.58 12.17
N GLY A 36 -2.31 1.64 12.37
CA GLY A 36 -2.03 2.58 13.46
C GLY A 36 -2.87 3.85 13.34
N PRO A 37 -2.90 4.68 14.39
CA PRO A 37 -3.70 5.90 14.42
C PRO A 37 -3.26 6.90 13.35
N SER A 38 -4.16 7.84 13.01
CA SER A 38 -3.85 8.91 12.08
C SER A 38 -2.67 9.76 12.59
N GLY A 39 -1.76 10.13 11.69
CA GLY A 39 -0.60 10.96 12.02
C GLY A 39 0.54 10.24 12.75
N CYS A 40 0.51 8.91 12.93
CA CYS A 40 1.61 8.17 13.58
C CYS A 40 2.86 7.99 12.70
N GLY A 41 2.81 8.35 11.40
CA GLY A 41 3.97 8.29 10.50
C GLY A 41 3.90 7.21 9.41
N LYS A 42 2.77 6.52 9.22
CA LYS A 42 2.61 5.45 8.19
C LYS A 42 2.95 5.92 6.77
N SER A 43 2.34 7.01 6.32
CA SER A 43 2.61 7.58 4.99
C SER A 43 4.05 8.10 4.86
N THR A 44 4.65 8.59 5.95
CA THR A 44 6.06 8.95 5.99
C THR A 44 6.94 7.72 5.77
N LEU A 45 6.64 6.61 6.44
CA LEU A 45 7.37 5.36 6.23
C LEU A 45 7.27 4.87 4.78
N LEU A 46 6.07 4.96 4.16
CA LEU A 46 5.91 4.60 2.75
C LEU A 46 6.74 5.48 1.81
N ARG A 47 6.82 6.80 2.08
CA ARG A 47 7.64 7.71 1.27
C ARG A 47 9.14 7.41 1.38
N LEU A 48 9.60 7.09 2.58
CA LEU A 48 10.99 6.64 2.80
C LEU A 48 11.26 5.35 2.02
N LEU A 49 10.37 4.35 2.11
CA LEU A 49 10.47 3.09 1.36
C LEU A 49 10.40 3.27 -0.15
N ALA A 50 9.63 4.23 -0.64
CA ALA A 50 9.58 4.58 -2.05
C ALA A 50 10.83 5.34 -2.52
N GLY A 51 11.69 5.79 -1.59
CA GLY A 51 12.85 6.63 -1.89
C GLY A 51 12.50 8.07 -2.20
N LEU A 52 11.29 8.52 -1.87
CA LEU A 52 10.84 9.92 -2.05
C LEU A 52 11.37 10.85 -0.95
N GLU A 53 11.74 10.29 0.17
CA GLU A 53 12.36 10.98 1.30
C GLU A 53 13.56 10.16 1.77
N ALA A 54 14.55 10.81 2.37
CA ALA A 54 15.70 10.14 2.96
C ALA A 54 15.53 10.02 4.49
N PRO A 55 15.84 8.88 5.12
CA PRO A 55 15.80 8.74 6.56
C PRO A 55 16.92 9.56 7.21
N GLN A 56 16.71 10.02 8.43
CA GLN A 56 17.77 10.70 9.20
C GLN A 56 18.82 9.70 9.69
N SER A 57 18.41 8.48 10.04
CA SER A 57 19.31 7.39 10.39
C SER A 57 18.63 6.03 10.19
N GLY A 58 19.42 4.96 10.28
CA GLY A 58 18.97 3.60 9.99
C GLY A 58 19.36 3.16 8.58
N GLN A 59 19.00 1.93 8.24
CA GLN A 59 19.34 1.32 6.96
C GLN A 59 18.09 0.80 6.28
N MET A 60 18.02 0.96 4.96
CA MET A 60 16.99 0.38 4.10
C MET A 60 17.67 -0.41 2.98
N GLN A 61 17.21 -1.66 2.77
CA GLN A 61 17.78 -2.57 1.79
C GLN A 61 16.68 -3.33 1.05
N ILE A 62 16.92 -3.57 -0.24
CA ILE A 62 16.17 -4.51 -1.08
C ILE A 62 17.17 -5.56 -1.56
N ASP A 63 16.87 -6.84 -1.33
CA ASP A 63 17.74 -7.98 -1.69
C ASP A 63 19.21 -7.79 -1.22
N GLY A 64 19.39 -7.21 -0.03
CA GLY A 64 20.69 -6.94 0.55
C GLY A 64 21.40 -5.68 0.03
N ALA A 65 20.87 -5.03 -1.00
CA ALA A 65 21.43 -3.78 -1.54
C ALA A 65 20.74 -2.56 -0.91
N ALA A 66 21.55 -1.61 -0.44
CA ALA A 66 21.03 -0.35 0.07
C ALA A 66 20.38 0.48 -1.05
N PHE A 67 19.32 1.19 -0.74
CA PHE A 67 18.68 2.11 -1.67
C PHE A 67 18.36 3.45 -0.99
N GLY A 68 18.25 4.52 -1.79
CA GLY A 68 17.94 5.86 -1.29
C GLY A 68 17.15 6.71 -2.29
N ALA A 69 17.15 6.35 -3.59
CA ALA A 69 16.42 7.06 -4.64
C ALA A 69 15.20 6.27 -5.11
N PRO A 70 14.17 6.92 -5.67
CA PRO A 70 13.04 6.23 -6.29
C PRO A 70 13.49 5.29 -7.42
N GLY A 71 12.80 4.15 -7.53
CA GLY A 71 13.09 3.17 -8.58
C GLY A 71 11.84 2.40 -9.00
N PRO A 72 11.82 1.84 -10.22
CA PRO A 72 10.66 1.14 -10.77
C PRO A 72 10.33 -0.17 -10.03
N GLU A 73 11.26 -0.69 -9.25
CA GLU A 73 11.07 -1.87 -8.42
C GLU A 73 10.25 -1.60 -7.15
N ARG A 74 10.04 -0.31 -6.81
CA ARG A 74 9.26 0.14 -5.62
C ARG A 74 8.27 1.19 -6.06
N ILE A 75 7.00 0.84 -6.07
CA ILE A 75 5.96 1.77 -6.52
C ILE A 75 5.01 2.07 -5.39
N LEU A 76 4.78 3.37 -5.17
CA LEU A 76 3.82 3.89 -4.21
C LEU A 76 2.53 4.28 -4.93
N VAL A 77 1.43 3.66 -4.51
CA VAL A 77 0.06 4.05 -4.85
C VAL A 77 -0.46 4.91 -3.71
N PHE A 78 -0.74 6.16 -4.01
CA PHE A 78 -1.25 7.13 -3.03
C PHE A 78 -2.74 6.93 -2.77
N GLN A 79 -3.21 7.48 -1.67
CA GLN A 79 -4.63 7.55 -1.33
C GLN A 79 -5.45 8.29 -2.41
N ASP A 80 -4.90 9.35 -2.98
CA ASP A 80 -5.41 9.97 -4.20
C ASP A 80 -4.82 9.25 -5.42
N PRO A 81 -5.64 8.92 -6.44
CA PRO A 81 -5.19 8.16 -7.61
C PRO A 81 -4.05 8.82 -8.40
N THR A 82 -3.90 10.15 -8.28
CA THR A 82 -2.84 10.94 -8.93
C THR A 82 -2.64 10.60 -10.42
N LEU A 83 -3.75 10.35 -11.13
CA LEU A 83 -3.72 10.16 -12.58
C LEU A 83 -3.37 11.48 -13.28
N TYR A 84 -2.61 11.40 -14.35
CA TYR A 84 -2.32 12.57 -15.18
C TYR A 84 -3.58 12.98 -15.94
N PRO A 85 -4.15 14.17 -15.68
CA PRO A 85 -5.47 14.55 -16.18
C PRO A 85 -5.53 14.77 -17.69
N TRP A 86 -4.39 14.91 -18.36
CA TRP A 86 -4.24 15.04 -19.80
C TRP A 86 -3.94 13.74 -20.53
N LEU A 87 -3.95 12.60 -19.83
CA LEU A 87 -3.78 11.26 -20.38
C LEU A 87 -5.04 10.44 -20.19
N THR A 88 -5.37 9.57 -21.14
CA THR A 88 -6.44 8.58 -20.97
C THR A 88 -6.05 7.53 -19.92
N VAL A 89 -6.99 6.66 -19.52
CA VAL A 89 -6.69 5.53 -18.63
C VAL A 89 -5.55 4.69 -19.21
N ARG A 90 -5.65 4.31 -20.49
CA ARG A 90 -4.66 3.50 -21.18
C ARG A 90 -3.28 4.16 -21.19
N GLN A 91 -3.25 5.45 -21.51
CA GLN A 91 -2.00 6.22 -21.50
C GLN A 91 -1.40 6.37 -20.09
N ASN A 92 -2.23 6.57 -19.06
CA ASN A 92 -1.78 6.58 -17.68
C ASN A 92 -1.14 5.25 -17.28
N VAL A 93 -1.76 4.12 -17.64
CA VAL A 93 -1.24 2.78 -17.33
C VAL A 93 0.11 2.53 -18.02
N LEU A 94 0.25 2.92 -19.27
CA LEU A 94 1.48 2.72 -20.07
C LEU A 94 2.62 3.68 -19.69
N LEU A 95 2.36 4.75 -18.96
CA LEU A 95 3.31 5.84 -18.74
C LEU A 95 4.63 5.38 -18.09
N GLY A 96 4.55 4.57 -17.04
CA GLY A 96 5.75 4.12 -16.31
C GLY A 96 6.72 3.32 -17.18
N PRO A 97 6.28 2.25 -17.85
CA PRO A 97 7.11 1.51 -18.79
C PRO A 97 7.64 2.36 -19.95
N GLN A 98 6.81 3.24 -20.50
CA GLN A 98 7.23 4.13 -21.58
C GLN A 98 8.36 5.09 -21.15
N ALA A 99 8.27 5.64 -19.95
CA ALA A 99 9.32 6.47 -19.35
C ALA A 99 10.64 5.71 -19.15
N GLN A 100 10.58 4.38 -19.00
CA GLN A 100 11.74 3.49 -18.94
C GLN A 100 12.24 3.04 -20.33
N GLY A 101 11.64 3.54 -21.42
CA GLY A 101 11.98 3.14 -22.78
C GLY A 101 11.48 1.74 -23.19
N LYS A 102 10.65 1.09 -22.35
CA LYS A 102 10.06 -0.22 -22.67
C LYS A 102 8.97 -0.05 -23.72
N LYS A 103 8.92 -0.95 -24.71
CA LYS A 103 7.95 -0.98 -25.80
C LYS A 103 7.22 -2.33 -25.83
N GLY A 104 6.09 -2.38 -26.57
CA GLY A 104 5.37 -3.64 -26.80
C GLY A 104 4.59 -4.13 -25.60
N LEU A 105 4.22 -3.25 -24.66
CA LEU A 105 3.42 -3.57 -23.47
C LEU A 105 1.94 -3.23 -23.64
N GLU A 106 1.52 -2.81 -24.83
CA GLU A 106 0.15 -2.39 -25.10
C GLU A 106 -0.86 -3.51 -24.82
N ALA A 107 -0.60 -4.72 -25.33
CA ALA A 107 -1.47 -5.88 -25.08
C ALA A 107 -1.55 -6.25 -23.59
N LYS A 108 -0.43 -6.11 -22.85
CA LYS A 108 -0.40 -6.36 -21.40
C LYS A 108 -1.16 -5.29 -20.63
N ALA A 109 -1.04 -4.03 -21.06
CA ALA A 109 -1.81 -2.92 -20.49
C ALA A 109 -3.32 -3.12 -20.71
N ASP A 110 -3.71 -3.48 -21.93
CA ASP A 110 -5.11 -3.73 -22.29
C ASP A 110 -5.70 -4.91 -21.49
N ALA A 111 -4.96 -6.00 -21.35
CA ALA A 111 -5.35 -7.14 -20.52
C ALA A 111 -5.49 -6.77 -19.02
N LEU A 112 -4.61 -5.90 -18.51
CA LEU A 112 -4.69 -5.44 -17.14
C LEU A 112 -5.86 -4.48 -16.93
N ILE A 113 -6.14 -3.59 -17.89
CA ILE A 113 -7.29 -2.67 -17.88
C ILE A 113 -8.61 -3.46 -17.92
N ASP A 114 -8.70 -4.50 -18.75
CA ASP A 114 -9.85 -5.39 -18.81
C ASP A 114 -10.06 -6.07 -17.45
N ARG A 115 -9.02 -6.62 -16.90
CA ARG A 115 -9.05 -7.33 -15.62
C ARG A 115 -9.54 -6.50 -14.45
N ILE A 116 -9.18 -5.21 -14.40
CA ILE A 116 -9.67 -4.27 -13.38
C ILE A 116 -11.06 -3.70 -13.74
N GLY A 117 -11.72 -4.21 -14.76
CA GLY A 117 -13.07 -3.83 -15.20
C GLY A 117 -13.16 -2.43 -15.80
N LEU A 118 -12.09 -1.95 -16.44
CA LEU A 118 -12.04 -0.62 -17.07
C LEU A 118 -11.91 -0.65 -18.59
N GLN A 119 -12.12 -1.79 -19.26
CA GLN A 119 -11.96 -1.91 -20.72
C GLN A 119 -12.82 -0.88 -21.48
N ALA A 120 -14.10 -0.72 -21.12
CA ALA A 120 -14.98 0.26 -21.73
C ALA A 120 -14.57 1.74 -21.48
N PHE A 121 -13.64 1.97 -20.55
CA PHE A 121 -13.14 3.27 -20.15
C PHE A 121 -11.65 3.47 -20.46
N SER A 122 -11.04 2.59 -21.26
CA SER A 122 -9.62 2.65 -21.59
C SER A 122 -9.20 4.00 -22.19
N GLU A 123 -10.06 4.58 -23.03
CA GLU A 123 -9.84 5.88 -23.67
C GLU A 123 -10.49 7.05 -22.91
N ALA A 124 -11.07 6.80 -21.74
CA ALA A 124 -11.65 7.87 -20.90
C ALA A 124 -10.54 8.69 -20.20
N TRP A 125 -10.83 9.96 -19.98
CA TRP A 125 -9.99 10.88 -19.21
C TRP A 125 -10.28 10.75 -17.71
N PRO A 126 -9.33 11.04 -16.80
CA PRO A 126 -9.53 10.93 -15.35
C PRO A 126 -10.78 11.64 -14.83
N ARG A 127 -11.15 12.79 -15.40
CA ARG A 127 -12.36 13.55 -15.03
C ARG A 127 -13.69 12.83 -15.32
N GLN A 128 -13.66 11.78 -16.13
CA GLN A 128 -14.83 10.98 -16.53
C GLN A 128 -14.97 9.73 -15.66
N LEU A 129 -14.04 9.49 -14.73
CA LEU A 129 -14.02 8.32 -13.88
C LEU A 129 -14.63 8.61 -12.51
N SER A 130 -15.30 7.60 -11.93
CA SER A 130 -15.57 7.63 -10.50
C SER A 130 -14.28 7.48 -9.69
N GLY A 131 -14.31 7.82 -8.38
CA GLY A 131 -13.15 7.65 -7.51
C GLY A 131 -12.60 6.22 -7.49
N GLY A 132 -13.49 5.22 -7.45
CA GLY A 132 -13.11 3.81 -7.50
C GLY A 132 -12.50 3.41 -8.84
N MET A 133 -13.00 3.92 -9.97
CA MET A 133 -12.43 3.69 -11.29
C MET A 133 -11.02 4.30 -11.40
N ALA A 134 -10.86 5.53 -10.91
CA ALA A 134 -9.56 6.20 -10.91
C ALA A 134 -8.54 5.45 -10.04
N GLN A 135 -8.98 4.92 -8.88
CA GLN A 135 -8.11 4.12 -8.00
C GLN A 135 -7.68 2.81 -8.67
N ARG A 136 -8.60 2.11 -9.35
CA ARG A 136 -8.27 0.93 -10.14
C ARG A 136 -7.27 1.24 -11.26
N ALA A 137 -7.45 2.33 -11.97
CA ALA A 137 -6.52 2.77 -13.01
C ALA A 137 -5.12 3.09 -12.44
N ALA A 138 -5.03 3.74 -11.26
CA ALA A 138 -3.78 3.99 -10.57
C ALA A 138 -3.08 2.70 -10.14
N LEU A 139 -3.84 1.70 -9.69
CA LEU A 139 -3.31 0.38 -9.36
C LEU A 139 -2.77 -0.33 -10.61
N ALA A 140 -3.51 -0.33 -11.72
CA ALA A 140 -3.04 -0.90 -12.99
C ALA A 140 -1.76 -0.20 -13.49
N ARG A 141 -1.67 1.13 -13.39
CA ARG A 141 -0.46 1.89 -13.69
C ARG A 141 0.74 1.41 -12.87
N ALA A 142 0.52 1.13 -11.59
CA ALA A 142 1.57 0.60 -10.72
C ALA A 142 1.99 -0.82 -11.13
N LEU A 143 1.03 -1.71 -11.31
CA LEU A 143 1.24 -3.14 -11.57
C LEU A 143 1.86 -3.44 -12.95
N LEU A 144 1.60 -2.61 -13.96
CA LEU A 144 2.22 -2.79 -15.29
C LEU A 144 3.74 -2.66 -15.25
N ASN A 145 4.30 -2.00 -14.24
CA ASN A 145 5.74 -1.92 -14.04
C ASN A 145 6.35 -3.18 -13.42
N GLU A 146 5.55 -4.15 -12.98
CA GLU A 146 6.00 -5.37 -12.28
C GLU A 146 6.90 -5.05 -11.08
N PRO A 147 6.40 -4.25 -10.12
CA PRO A 147 7.22 -3.86 -8.98
C PRO A 147 7.56 -5.07 -8.10
N ARG A 148 8.75 -5.09 -7.51
CA ARG A 148 9.11 -6.04 -6.45
C ARG A 148 8.39 -5.72 -5.15
N LEU A 149 8.21 -4.42 -4.87
CA LEU A 149 7.52 -3.91 -3.69
C LEU A 149 6.44 -2.91 -4.10
N LEU A 150 5.19 -3.26 -3.83
CA LEU A 150 4.03 -2.40 -3.98
C LEU A 150 3.68 -1.78 -2.63
N LEU A 151 3.73 -0.46 -2.57
CA LEU A 151 3.40 0.33 -1.40
C LEU A 151 2.02 0.95 -1.61
N LEU A 152 1.09 0.72 -0.70
CA LEU A 152 -0.30 1.14 -0.81
C LEU A 152 -0.68 2.05 0.37
N ASP A 153 -0.91 3.33 0.11
CA ASP A 153 -1.28 4.31 1.15
C ASP A 153 -2.80 4.50 1.16
N GLU A 154 -3.49 3.85 2.08
CA GLU A 154 -4.95 3.87 2.26
C GLU A 154 -5.73 3.72 0.94
N PRO A 155 -5.45 2.70 0.10
CA PRO A 155 -5.94 2.62 -1.29
C PRO A 155 -7.46 2.49 -1.38
N LEU A 156 -8.14 2.11 -0.31
CA LEU A 156 -9.59 1.89 -0.27
C LEU A 156 -10.35 2.92 0.59
N GLY A 157 -9.64 3.85 1.21
CA GLY A 157 -10.23 4.77 2.20
C GLY A 157 -11.32 5.70 1.67
N LYS A 158 -11.29 6.03 0.37
CA LYS A 158 -12.26 6.93 -0.28
C LYS A 158 -13.37 6.22 -1.05
N LEU A 159 -13.44 4.89 -0.96
CA LEU A 159 -14.41 4.09 -1.70
C LEU A 159 -15.69 3.87 -0.88
N ASP A 160 -16.83 3.86 -1.56
CA ASP A 160 -18.08 3.38 -0.98
C ASP A 160 -17.99 1.87 -0.64
N SER A 161 -18.92 1.39 0.20
CA SER A 161 -18.84 0.04 0.76
C SER A 161 -18.84 -1.08 -0.30
N LEU A 162 -19.64 -0.96 -1.36
CA LEU A 162 -19.72 -2.00 -2.40
C LEU A 162 -18.48 -2.00 -3.29
N THR A 163 -18.03 -0.83 -3.70
CA THR A 163 -16.80 -0.67 -4.47
C THR A 163 -15.59 -1.15 -3.67
N ARG A 164 -15.55 -0.87 -2.35
CA ARG A 164 -14.50 -1.34 -1.45
C ARG A 164 -14.42 -2.86 -1.41
N ILE A 165 -15.54 -3.56 -1.24
CA ILE A 165 -15.59 -5.03 -1.25
C ILE A 165 -15.09 -5.60 -2.58
N SER A 166 -15.49 -5.04 -3.71
CA SER A 166 -15.00 -5.44 -5.02
C SER A 166 -13.49 -5.26 -5.14
N MET A 167 -12.97 -4.09 -4.73
CA MET A 167 -11.55 -3.79 -4.77
C MET A 167 -10.72 -4.69 -3.85
N GLN A 168 -11.22 -5.03 -2.67
CA GLN A 168 -10.56 -5.98 -1.76
C GLN A 168 -10.35 -7.34 -2.45
N ARG A 169 -11.38 -7.85 -3.13
CA ARG A 169 -11.28 -9.12 -3.87
C ARG A 169 -10.27 -9.03 -5.02
N GLU A 170 -10.29 -7.93 -5.76
CA GLU A 170 -9.35 -7.72 -6.87
C GLU A 170 -7.90 -7.60 -6.39
N LEU A 171 -7.64 -6.88 -5.30
CA LEU A 171 -6.30 -6.77 -4.71
C LEU A 171 -5.75 -8.14 -4.31
N ILE A 172 -6.57 -8.98 -3.66
CA ILE A 172 -6.17 -10.33 -3.28
C ILE A 172 -5.88 -11.17 -4.55
N ALA A 173 -6.75 -11.13 -5.55
CA ALA A 173 -6.59 -11.90 -6.78
C ALA A 173 -5.34 -11.50 -7.55
N LEU A 174 -5.06 -10.19 -7.65
CA LEU A 174 -3.87 -9.65 -8.31
C LEU A 174 -2.61 -10.04 -7.56
N TRP A 175 -2.61 -9.92 -6.23
CA TRP A 175 -1.48 -10.31 -5.40
C TRP A 175 -1.17 -11.82 -5.53
N GLN A 176 -2.19 -12.68 -5.39
CA GLN A 176 -2.03 -14.14 -5.51
C GLN A 176 -1.50 -14.57 -6.89
N GLN A 177 -1.87 -13.85 -7.94
CA GLN A 177 -1.45 -14.19 -9.30
C GLN A 177 -0.07 -13.64 -9.64
N GLN A 178 0.27 -12.45 -9.21
CA GLN A 178 1.52 -11.79 -9.60
C GLN A 178 2.65 -12.02 -8.58
N GLY A 179 2.34 -12.36 -7.33
CA GLY A 179 3.32 -12.69 -6.30
C GLY A 179 4.22 -11.53 -5.89
N TYR A 180 3.79 -10.28 -6.09
CA TYR A 180 4.56 -9.11 -5.62
C TYR A 180 4.52 -8.99 -4.09
N THR A 181 5.58 -8.47 -3.51
CA THR A 181 5.58 -8.07 -2.09
C THR A 181 4.77 -6.80 -1.91
N SER A 182 3.90 -6.74 -0.90
CA SER A 182 3.11 -5.52 -0.65
C SER A 182 3.17 -5.06 0.79
N LEU A 183 3.17 -3.74 0.97
CA LEU A 183 2.95 -3.08 2.27
C LEU A 183 1.74 -2.17 2.15
N LEU A 184 0.65 -2.57 2.79
CA LEU A 184 -0.62 -1.86 2.85
C LEU A 184 -0.67 -1.01 4.12
N VAL A 185 -0.76 0.29 3.97
CA VAL A 185 -1.07 1.21 5.08
C VAL A 185 -2.56 1.42 5.13
N THR A 186 -3.14 1.20 6.29
CA THR A 186 -4.56 1.45 6.56
C THR A 186 -4.79 1.80 8.04
N HIS A 187 -5.92 2.40 8.34
CA HIS A 187 -6.45 2.55 9.70
C HIS A 187 -7.62 1.60 9.99
N ASP A 188 -8.06 0.84 8.98
CA ASP A 188 -9.14 -0.14 9.08
C ASP A 188 -8.59 -1.52 9.43
N ILE A 189 -8.92 -2.00 10.64
CA ILE A 189 -8.47 -3.30 11.15
C ILE A 189 -9.01 -4.44 10.30
N GLU A 190 -10.26 -4.37 9.86
CA GLU A 190 -10.86 -5.43 9.03
C GLU A 190 -10.14 -5.52 7.68
N GLU A 191 -9.83 -4.38 7.07
CA GLU A 191 -9.08 -4.34 5.83
C GLU A 191 -7.72 -5.04 5.98
N ALA A 192 -6.96 -4.70 7.03
CA ALA A 192 -5.68 -5.31 7.33
C ALA A 192 -5.78 -6.83 7.50
N LEU A 193 -6.77 -7.30 8.27
CA LEU A 193 -6.99 -8.72 8.55
C LEU A 193 -7.48 -9.52 7.35
N LEU A 194 -8.25 -8.90 6.44
CA LEU A 194 -8.78 -9.57 5.26
C LEU A 194 -7.78 -9.63 4.11
N LEU A 195 -6.90 -8.64 3.96
CA LEU A 195 -6.06 -8.49 2.77
C LEU A 195 -4.62 -8.97 2.94
N CYS A 196 -4.11 -9.07 4.19
CA CYS A 196 -2.68 -9.27 4.40
C CYS A 196 -2.40 -10.56 5.20
N GLU A 197 -1.24 -11.16 4.97
CA GLU A 197 -0.77 -12.34 5.70
C GLU A 197 -0.20 -11.99 7.08
N ARG A 198 0.18 -10.72 7.26
CA ARG A 198 0.76 -10.22 8.50
C ARG A 198 0.32 -8.79 8.74
N VAL A 199 0.04 -8.46 10.00
CA VAL A 199 -0.34 -7.11 10.44
C VAL A 199 0.67 -6.60 11.46
N LEU A 200 1.22 -5.43 11.17
CA LEU A 200 2.08 -4.68 12.07
C LEU A 200 1.28 -3.52 12.66
N VAL A 201 1.37 -3.33 13.97
CA VAL A 201 0.67 -2.24 14.66
C VAL A 201 1.68 -1.18 15.08
N MET A 202 1.39 0.07 14.72
CA MET A 202 2.20 1.25 15.11
C MET A 202 1.60 1.99 16.29
N SER A 203 2.49 2.47 17.17
CA SER A 203 2.13 3.42 18.24
C SER A 203 1.71 4.79 17.68
N PRO A 204 1.04 5.64 18.50
CA PRO A 204 1.00 7.08 18.24
C PRO A 204 2.40 7.68 18.07
N ARG A 205 2.45 8.93 17.56
CA ARG A 205 3.72 9.63 17.31
C ARG A 205 4.58 9.82 18.57
N PRO A 206 5.89 9.57 18.53
CA PRO A 206 6.64 9.03 17.38
C PRO A 206 6.28 7.56 17.12
N GLY A 207 6.03 7.23 15.84
CA GLY A 207 5.60 5.89 15.44
C GLY A 207 6.70 4.86 15.69
N ARG A 208 6.34 3.77 16.37
CA ARG A 208 7.14 2.56 16.59
C ARG A 208 6.28 1.35 16.24
N ILE A 209 6.89 0.26 15.81
CA ILE A 209 6.16 -1.02 15.69
C ILE A 209 6.05 -1.59 17.11
N ILE A 210 4.81 -1.76 17.59
CA ILE A 210 4.51 -2.19 18.97
C ILE A 210 3.92 -3.59 19.06
N ALA A 211 3.39 -4.11 17.94
CA ALA A 211 2.89 -5.49 17.86
C ALA A 211 2.94 -6.01 16.43
N GLU A 212 2.96 -7.34 16.31
CA GLU A 212 2.94 -8.07 15.04
C GLU A 212 2.01 -9.27 15.17
N PHE A 213 1.15 -9.48 14.16
CA PHE A 213 0.22 -10.59 14.07
C PHE A 213 0.44 -11.33 12.76
N ALA A 214 0.82 -12.60 12.84
CA ALA A 214 0.81 -13.49 11.68
C ALA A 214 -0.61 -14.06 11.48
N LEU A 215 -1.07 -14.10 10.26
CA LEU A 215 -2.41 -14.54 9.87
C LEU A 215 -2.31 -15.77 8.96
N PRO A 216 -2.04 -16.96 9.47
CA PRO A 216 -1.86 -18.20 8.69
C PRO A 216 -3.20 -18.74 8.16
N LEU A 217 -4.04 -17.88 7.62
CA LEU A 217 -5.36 -18.19 7.10
C LEU A 217 -5.37 -18.08 5.59
N ALA A 218 -5.93 -19.08 4.92
CA ALA A 218 -6.10 -19.07 3.47
C ALA A 218 -7.07 -17.96 3.02
N PHE A 219 -6.88 -17.46 1.79
CA PHE A 219 -7.82 -16.57 1.11
C PHE A 219 -8.82 -17.37 0.25
N PRO A 220 -10.06 -16.89 0.06
CA PRO A 220 -10.62 -15.68 0.66
C PRO A 220 -10.96 -15.86 2.13
N ARG A 221 -10.79 -14.81 2.93
CA ARG A 221 -11.15 -14.79 4.35
C ARG A 221 -12.54 -14.21 4.55
N HIS A 222 -13.24 -14.70 5.56
CA HIS A 222 -14.57 -14.23 5.95
C HIS A 222 -14.47 -13.42 7.24
N ARG A 223 -15.26 -12.33 7.32
CA ARG A 223 -15.26 -11.40 8.46
C ARG A 223 -15.65 -12.04 9.79
N ASP A 224 -16.48 -13.07 9.73
CA ASP A 224 -17.00 -13.84 10.85
C ASP A 224 -16.05 -14.98 11.31
N ASN A 225 -14.87 -15.10 10.71
CA ASN A 225 -13.88 -16.09 11.12
C ASN A 225 -13.46 -15.83 12.59
N PRO A 226 -13.60 -16.82 13.51
CA PRO A 226 -13.31 -16.63 14.92
C PRO A 226 -11.88 -16.16 15.21
N GLN A 227 -10.89 -16.61 14.43
CA GLN A 227 -9.50 -16.20 14.60
C GLN A 227 -9.30 -14.73 14.19
N LEU A 228 -9.97 -14.26 13.13
CA LEU A 228 -9.92 -12.84 12.74
C LEU A 228 -10.61 -11.95 13.77
N LEU A 229 -11.73 -12.41 14.33
CA LEU A 229 -12.43 -11.70 15.41
C LEU A 229 -11.54 -11.57 16.66
N GLN A 230 -10.81 -12.64 17.03
CA GLN A 230 -9.87 -12.59 18.14
C GLN A 230 -8.73 -11.60 17.86
N HIS A 231 -8.09 -11.66 16.68
CA HIS A 231 -7.03 -10.71 16.31
C HIS A 231 -7.55 -9.27 16.30
N ARG A 232 -8.78 -9.05 15.81
CA ARG A 232 -9.42 -7.73 15.85
C ARG A 232 -9.51 -7.18 17.27
N GLN A 233 -9.95 -8.00 18.23
CA GLN A 233 -10.05 -7.61 19.64
C GLN A 233 -8.68 -7.30 20.25
N ASP A 234 -7.68 -8.14 19.96
CA ASP A 234 -6.32 -7.93 20.46
C ASP A 234 -5.70 -6.64 19.91
N ILE A 235 -5.92 -6.34 18.63
CA ILE A 235 -5.45 -5.09 18.00
C ILE A 235 -6.17 -3.87 18.63
N LEU A 236 -7.49 -3.94 18.83
CA LEU A 236 -8.24 -2.85 19.47
C LEU A 236 -7.72 -2.57 20.89
N ARG A 237 -7.42 -3.63 21.67
CA ARG A 237 -6.82 -3.51 23.01
C ARG A 237 -5.47 -2.81 22.97
N ILE A 238 -4.59 -3.20 22.03
CA ILE A 238 -3.26 -2.57 21.88
C ILE A 238 -3.38 -1.09 21.49
N LEU A 239 -4.36 -0.75 20.65
CA LEU A 239 -4.59 0.64 20.23
C LEU A 239 -5.33 1.48 21.27
N GLY A 240 -5.72 0.90 22.43
CA GLY A 240 -6.48 1.58 23.46
C GLY A 240 -7.89 1.99 23.02
N GLN A 241 -8.48 1.25 22.09
CA GLN A 241 -9.83 1.49 21.53
C GLN A 241 -10.81 0.39 21.95
N GLU A 242 -10.62 -0.22 23.10
CA GLU A 242 -11.65 -1.09 23.68
C GLU A 242 -12.88 -0.23 23.94
N ALA A 243 -13.92 -0.43 23.15
CA ALA A 243 -15.23 0.08 23.50
C ALA A 243 -15.88 -0.90 24.47
N ASP A 244 -16.11 -0.47 25.70
CA ASP A 244 -17.03 -1.11 26.62
C ASP A 244 -18.47 -0.91 26.06
N TRP A 245 -18.91 -1.83 25.19
CA TRP A 245 -20.30 -1.92 24.73
C TRP A 245 -21.00 -3.10 25.43
#